data_61de7be35bafd92b0f25a1e95bb2da19
#
_entry.id   61de7be35bafd92b0f25a1e95bb2da19
#
_cell.length_a   1.000
_cell.length_b   1.000
_cell.length_c   1.000
_cell.angle_alpha   90.00
_cell.angle_beta   90.00
_cell.angle_gamma   90.00
#
_symmetry.space_group_name_H-M   'P 1'
#
loop_
_entity.id
_entity.type
_entity.pdbx_description
1 polymer ?
#
loop_
_entity_poly.entity_id
_entity_poly.type
_entity_poly.pdbx_seq_one_letter_code
_entity_poly.pdbx_strand_id
1 'polypeptide(L)'
;YLVPAILSGQTTIVATATKALQDQLAGKDLPFLAEHLDHPFDFAVLKGRSNYVCRQRLDEVAGSKGQQTLDGLAETADADQLQAIAVWADVTDTGDRADLPIQPTPATWAAVSVGSHECPGAVRCPRGGDCFAEKARAAAAAADVVVTNLHLYGIDVATDGQILPEHQLAILDEAHQTEDVLAQACGFELRGGRFTALVRSARSILTGSQAATDVDEMGGRLVDALIGHVGRRLVPADDGDLRAVLELAGTRLERLRSELMNVPTDGPGDVAARRARALQAVGTLSGDVNAALDLDGGPVPGSKVAEVAEVLDQRLWGDRTVVLTSATVPANLAARLGLTDHPHRFEDVGSPFDFERQALLYCATSLPDPREAGYRAACHDEIERLAVAAGGRMLALFTSRLALDEAVEALRDRLPWTVLHQDDLPRPLLMARFADDETSCLFGTKGLWHGIDVPGPSLSLVVIDRIPFPRPDDPLLSARRDLVGDGAFREIDLPRAATELAQGAGRLIRSGGDIGVVAVLDKRLAMNRSYRWDLLEAMPPMARTSDPGEVASFLEGLRRSAQ
;
A
#
# COMPACT_ATOMS: atom_id res chain seq x y z
N TYR A 1 19.27 1.99 -11.83
CA TYR A 1 19.52 0.65 -11.29
C TYR A 1 19.29 -0.49 -12.29
N LEU A 2 18.32 -0.40 -13.21
CA LEU A 2 17.97 -1.51 -14.13
C LEU A 2 19.14 -1.90 -15.05
N VAL A 3 19.80 -0.95 -15.71
CA VAL A 3 20.87 -1.23 -16.66
C VAL A 3 22.02 -2.05 -16.03
N PRO A 4 22.62 -1.65 -14.90
CA PRO A 4 23.66 -2.47 -14.28
C PRO A 4 23.15 -3.82 -13.78
N ALA A 5 21.89 -3.92 -13.34
CA ALA A 5 21.28 -5.18 -12.92
C ALA A 5 21.17 -6.16 -14.10
N ILE A 6 20.62 -5.71 -15.24
CA ILE A 6 20.52 -6.53 -16.46
C ILE A 6 21.92 -6.97 -16.95
N LEU A 7 22.86 -6.03 -17.01
CA LEU A 7 24.23 -6.34 -17.46
C LEU A 7 25.01 -7.24 -16.51
N SER A 8 24.59 -7.39 -15.26
CA SER A 8 25.22 -8.32 -14.31
C SER A 8 24.99 -9.79 -14.67
N GLY A 9 23.96 -10.09 -15.47
CA GLY A 9 23.56 -11.45 -15.81
C GLY A 9 23.00 -12.24 -14.62
N GLN A 10 22.70 -11.58 -13.48
CA GLN A 10 22.13 -12.20 -12.30
C GLN A 10 20.59 -12.17 -12.38
N THR A 11 19.94 -13.26 -11.99
CA THR A 11 18.49 -13.25 -11.81
C THR A 11 18.11 -12.19 -10.77
N THR A 12 17.33 -11.21 -11.22
CA THR A 12 17.05 -9.99 -10.46
C THR A 12 15.58 -9.87 -10.14
N ILE A 13 15.25 -9.62 -8.88
CA ILE A 13 13.90 -9.21 -8.47
C ILE A 13 13.88 -7.69 -8.26
N VAL A 14 12.96 -7.00 -8.91
CA VAL A 14 12.70 -5.56 -8.68
C VAL A 14 11.37 -5.42 -7.94
N ALA A 15 11.44 -5.10 -6.67
CA ALA A 15 10.27 -4.93 -5.80
C ALA A 15 9.97 -3.45 -5.60
N THR A 16 8.78 -3.01 -6.03
CA THR A 16 8.35 -1.61 -5.93
C THR A 16 7.26 -1.41 -4.88
N ALA A 17 7.13 -0.20 -4.35
CA ALA A 17 6.12 0.10 -3.34
C ALA A 17 4.69 0.19 -3.89
N THR A 18 4.51 0.52 -5.17
CA THR A 18 3.20 0.81 -5.76
C THR A 18 2.94 0.05 -7.06
N LYS A 19 1.66 -0.23 -7.33
CA LYS A 19 1.24 -0.84 -8.62
C LYS A 19 1.57 0.06 -9.82
N ALA A 20 1.47 1.37 -9.66
CA ALA A 20 1.78 2.31 -10.73
C ALA A 20 3.26 2.22 -11.17
N LEU A 21 4.18 2.06 -10.23
CA LEU A 21 5.60 1.84 -10.54
C LEU A 21 5.83 0.46 -11.18
N GLN A 22 5.12 -0.58 -10.75
CA GLN A 22 5.17 -1.88 -11.44
C GLN A 22 4.73 -1.75 -12.90
N ASP A 23 3.60 -1.09 -13.14
CA ASP A 23 3.04 -0.93 -14.47
C ASP A 23 3.96 -0.05 -15.35
N GLN A 24 4.61 0.97 -14.78
CA GLN A 24 5.61 1.78 -15.47
C GLN A 24 6.84 0.95 -15.87
N LEU A 25 7.43 0.21 -14.92
CA LEU A 25 8.59 -0.63 -15.20
C LEU A 25 8.29 -1.67 -16.28
N ALA A 26 7.14 -2.34 -16.18
CA ALA A 26 6.76 -3.41 -17.09
C ALA A 26 6.28 -2.91 -18.46
N GLY A 27 5.56 -1.79 -18.49
CA GLY A 27 4.94 -1.27 -19.71
C GLY A 27 5.78 -0.25 -20.48
N LYS A 28 6.82 0.33 -19.84
CA LYS A 28 7.63 1.40 -20.46
C LYS A 28 9.12 1.15 -20.33
N ASP A 29 9.64 1.03 -19.12
CA ASP A 29 11.08 1.11 -18.88
C ASP A 29 11.80 -0.16 -19.34
N LEU A 30 11.32 -1.36 -18.97
CA LEU A 30 11.92 -2.63 -19.39
C LEU A 30 11.76 -2.90 -20.90
N PRO A 31 10.58 -2.67 -21.54
CA PRO A 31 10.47 -2.75 -23.00
C PRO A 31 11.44 -1.81 -23.73
N PHE A 32 11.56 -0.56 -23.25
CA PHE A 32 12.52 0.39 -23.81
C PHE A 32 13.97 -0.13 -23.71
N LEU A 33 14.34 -0.68 -22.55
CA LEU A 33 15.69 -1.26 -22.37
C LEU A 33 15.91 -2.50 -23.24
N ALA A 34 14.91 -3.35 -23.41
CA ALA A 34 15.00 -4.53 -24.28
C ALA A 34 15.21 -4.18 -25.75
N GLU A 35 14.71 -3.01 -26.20
CA GLU A 35 14.92 -2.51 -27.56
C GLU A 35 16.28 -1.81 -27.76
N HIS A 36 16.86 -1.24 -26.70
CA HIS A 36 18.04 -0.34 -26.82
C HIS A 36 19.33 -0.87 -26.20
N LEU A 37 19.27 -1.94 -25.41
CA LEU A 37 20.48 -2.58 -24.90
C LEU A 37 20.97 -3.67 -25.86
N ASP A 38 22.26 -3.68 -26.15
CA ASP A 38 22.92 -4.76 -26.92
C ASP A 38 23.06 -6.05 -26.11
N HIS A 39 22.26 -6.23 -25.07
CA HIS A 39 22.24 -7.39 -24.18
C HIS A 39 20.81 -7.91 -24.07
N PRO A 40 20.50 -9.06 -24.70
CA PRO A 40 19.15 -9.62 -24.63
C PRO A 40 18.86 -10.10 -23.21
N PHE A 41 17.66 -9.83 -22.73
CA PHE A 41 17.12 -10.32 -21.46
C PHE A 41 15.61 -10.48 -21.53
N ASP A 42 15.10 -11.41 -20.74
CA ASP A 42 13.67 -11.63 -20.57
C ASP A 42 13.20 -11.04 -19.24
N PHE A 43 11.98 -10.49 -19.23
CA PHE A 43 11.39 -9.98 -17.99
C PHE A 43 9.94 -10.43 -17.81
N ALA A 44 9.51 -10.53 -16.56
CA ALA A 44 8.15 -10.89 -16.20
C ALA A 44 7.63 -10.04 -15.03
N VAL A 45 6.30 -9.91 -14.96
CA VAL A 45 5.61 -9.29 -13.81
C VAL A 45 4.94 -10.37 -12.99
N LEU A 46 5.22 -10.41 -11.69
CA LEU A 46 4.55 -11.30 -10.78
C LEU A 46 3.79 -10.53 -9.71
N LYS A 47 2.47 -10.70 -9.69
CA LYS A 47 1.56 -10.09 -8.71
C LYS A 47 0.97 -11.14 -7.78
N GLY A 48 0.41 -10.72 -6.65
CA GLY A 48 -0.33 -11.61 -5.76
C GLY A 48 -1.54 -12.23 -6.46
N ARG A 49 -1.93 -13.45 -6.09
CA ARG A 49 -2.98 -14.25 -6.74
C ARG A 49 -4.30 -13.51 -6.93
N SER A 50 -4.69 -12.65 -6.00
CA SER A 50 -5.92 -11.84 -6.08
C SER A 50 -5.92 -10.78 -7.20
N ASN A 51 -4.80 -10.57 -7.88
CA ASN A 51 -4.75 -9.70 -9.08
C ASN A 51 -5.11 -10.43 -10.38
N TYR A 52 -5.21 -11.75 -10.34
CA TYR A 52 -5.55 -12.56 -11.52
C TYR A 52 -6.98 -13.09 -11.41
N VAL A 53 -7.68 -13.14 -12.56
CA VAL A 53 -8.97 -13.82 -12.63
C VAL A 53 -8.79 -15.33 -12.41
N CYS A 54 -9.64 -15.92 -11.59
CA CYS A 54 -9.61 -17.35 -11.29
C CYS A 54 -10.61 -18.10 -12.18
N ARG A 55 -10.13 -18.91 -13.13
CA ARG A 55 -10.99 -19.70 -14.02
C ARG A 55 -11.92 -20.63 -13.25
N GLN A 56 -11.46 -21.24 -12.15
CA GLN A 56 -12.28 -22.08 -11.31
C GLN A 56 -13.45 -21.31 -10.66
N ARG A 57 -13.21 -20.06 -10.22
CA ARG A 57 -14.28 -19.21 -9.68
C ARG A 57 -15.25 -18.75 -10.76
N LEU A 58 -14.76 -18.46 -11.96
CA LEU A 58 -15.63 -18.15 -13.09
C LEU A 58 -16.56 -19.32 -13.42
N ASP A 59 -16.05 -20.55 -13.50
CA ASP A 59 -16.85 -21.76 -13.74
C ASP A 59 -17.93 -21.95 -12.66
N GLU A 60 -17.58 -21.73 -11.39
CA GLU A 60 -18.51 -21.84 -10.27
C GLU A 60 -19.61 -20.78 -10.32
N VAL A 61 -19.27 -19.51 -10.66
CA VAL A 61 -20.25 -18.43 -10.82
C VAL A 61 -21.16 -18.70 -12.02
N ALA A 62 -20.61 -19.18 -13.15
CA ALA A 62 -21.39 -19.53 -14.34
C ALA A 62 -22.34 -20.71 -14.10
N GLY A 63 -21.88 -21.75 -13.40
CA GLY A 63 -22.68 -22.94 -13.06
C GLY A 63 -23.83 -22.66 -12.08
N SER A 64 -23.73 -21.56 -11.32
CA SER A 64 -24.73 -21.14 -10.33
C SER A 64 -25.96 -20.41 -10.94
N LYS A 65 -26.00 -20.16 -12.24
CA LYS A 65 -27.12 -19.47 -12.96
C LYS A 65 -28.44 -20.25 -12.97
N GLY A 66 -28.78 -21.02 -11.95
CA GLY A 66 -30.04 -21.75 -11.84
C GLY A 66 -30.33 -22.29 -10.45
N GLN A 67 -29.40 -22.24 -9.53
CA GLN A 67 -29.59 -22.54 -8.12
C GLN A 67 -29.23 -21.31 -7.31
N GLN A 68 -30.03 -21.00 -6.27
CA GLN A 68 -29.72 -19.92 -5.32
C GLN A 68 -28.26 -20.00 -4.93
N THR A 69 -27.48 -18.98 -5.32
CA THR A 69 -26.06 -18.91 -5.02
C THR A 69 -25.89 -18.83 -3.51
N LEU A 70 -25.40 -19.90 -2.91
CA LEU A 70 -25.07 -19.99 -1.48
C LEU A 70 -23.87 -19.09 -1.09
N ASP A 71 -23.19 -18.50 -2.07
CA ASP A 71 -22.12 -17.52 -1.88
C ASP A 71 -22.69 -16.09 -2.03
N GLY A 72 -23.10 -15.45 -0.94
CA GLY A 72 -23.62 -14.06 -0.94
C GLY A 72 -22.72 -12.98 -1.56
N LEU A 73 -21.52 -13.33 -2.05
CA LEU A 73 -20.68 -12.47 -2.90
C LEU A 73 -21.23 -12.38 -4.34
N ALA A 74 -21.87 -13.44 -4.84
CA ALA A 74 -22.46 -13.41 -6.18
C ALA A 74 -23.77 -12.62 -6.21
N GLU A 75 -24.45 -12.44 -5.07
CA GLU A 75 -25.67 -11.62 -4.95
C GLU A 75 -25.38 -10.11 -5.01
N THR A 76 -24.16 -9.69 -4.63
CA THR A 76 -23.72 -8.29 -4.66
C THR A 76 -22.88 -7.95 -5.88
N ALA A 77 -22.51 -8.97 -6.69
CA ALA A 77 -21.73 -8.79 -7.90
C ALA A 77 -22.63 -8.34 -9.07
N ASP A 78 -22.12 -7.44 -9.87
CA ASP A 78 -22.79 -6.94 -11.08
C ASP A 78 -22.73 -8.02 -12.17
N ALA A 79 -23.91 -8.44 -12.65
CA ALA A 79 -24.06 -9.54 -13.61
C ALA A 79 -23.45 -9.17 -14.99
N ASP A 80 -23.56 -7.91 -15.42
CA ASP A 80 -23.02 -7.45 -16.70
C ASP A 80 -21.50 -7.41 -16.64
N GLN A 81 -20.93 -6.96 -15.53
CA GLN A 81 -19.49 -7.00 -15.30
C GLN A 81 -18.96 -8.44 -15.21
N LEU A 82 -19.67 -9.35 -14.56
CA LEU A 82 -19.29 -10.77 -14.51
C LEU A 82 -19.26 -11.38 -15.93
N GLN A 83 -20.26 -11.07 -16.76
CA GLN A 83 -20.30 -11.53 -18.15
C GLN A 83 -19.12 -10.95 -18.96
N ALA A 84 -18.83 -9.67 -18.82
CA ALA A 84 -17.70 -9.03 -19.49
C ALA A 84 -16.36 -9.63 -19.08
N ILE A 85 -16.17 -9.91 -17.77
CA ILE A 85 -14.96 -10.57 -17.26
C ILE A 85 -14.84 -12.00 -17.80
N ALA A 86 -15.95 -12.75 -17.90
CA ALA A 86 -15.92 -14.12 -18.44
C ALA A 86 -15.49 -14.12 -19.93
N VAL A 87 -16.06 -13.24 -20.75
CA VAL A 87 -15.66 -13.09 -22.17
C VAL A 87 -14.19 -12.68 -22.30
N TRP A 88 -13.75 -11.74 -21.47
CA TRP A 88 -12.34 -11.30 -21.48
C TRP A 88 -11.39 -12.43 -21.01
N ALA A 89 -11.78 -13.24 -20.04
CA ALA A 89 -10.96 -14.34 -19.54
C ALA A 89 -10.68 -15.43 -20.59
N ASP A 90 -11.51 -15.52 -21.65
CA ASP A 90 -11.29 -16.47 -22.74
C ASP A 90 -10.27 -15.98 -23.79
N VAL A 91 -10.03 -14.67 -23.85
CA VAL A 91 -9.14 -14.06 -24.86
C VAL A 91 -7.87 -13.45 -24.28
N THR A 92 -7.79 -13.23 -22.96
CA THR A 92 -6.60 -12.69 -22.31
C THR A 92 -5.51 -13.74 -22.16
N ASP A 93 -4.26 -13.35 -22.37
CA ASP A 93 -3.09 -14.19 -22.11
C ASP A 93 -2.64 -14.12 -20.65
N THR A 94 -2.86 -12.99 -19.99
CA THR A 94 -2.35 -12.70 -18.64
C THR A 94 -3.37 -12.97 -17.54
N GLY A 95 -4.65 -12.71 -17.79
CA GLY A 95 -5.69 -12.71 -16.78
C GLY A 95 -5.49 -11.69 -15.67
N ASP A 96 -4.58 -10.72 -15.83
CA ASP A 96 -4.29 -9.67 -14.85
C ASP A 96 -5.40 -8.61 -14.86
N ARG A 97 -5.92 -8.27 -13.69
CA ARG A 97 -6.93 -7.22 -13.51
C ARG A 97 -6.53 -5.88 -14.15
N ALA A 98 -5.24 -5.59 -14.24
CA ALA A 98 -4.76 -4.34 -14.85
C ALA A 98 -5.05 -4.27 -16.36
N ASP A 99 -5.14 -5.42 -17.03
CA ASP A 99 -5.40 -5.53 -18.47
C ASP A 99 -6.90 -5.61 -18.78
N LEU A 100 -7.76 -5.63 -17.75
CA LEU A 100 -9.20 -5.72 -17.93
C LEU A 100 -9.75 -4.38 -18.48
N PRO A 101 -10.50 -4.38 -19.61
CA PRO A 101 -10.98 -3.16 -20.24
C PRO A 101 -12.10 -2.42 -19.50
N ILE A 102 -12.58 -3.00 -18.40
CA ILE A 102 -13.57 -2.40 -17.50
C ILE A 102 -13.02 -2.28 -16.09
N GLN A 103 -13.62 -1.42 -15.26
CA GLN A 103 -13.31 -1.35 -13.83
C GLN A 103 -14.42 -2.07 -13.03
N PRO A 104 -14.22 -3.33 -12.63
CA PRO A 104 -15.21 -4.05 -11.86
C PRO A 104 -15.33 -3.49 -10.45
N THR A 105 -16.55 -3.57 -9.90
CA THR A 105 -16.73 -3.28 -8.48
C THR A 105 -15.88 -4.22 -7.63
N PRO A 106 -15.49 -3.83 -6.40
CA PRO A 106 -14.76 -4.70 -5.49
C PRO A 106 -15.46 -6.05 -5.25
N ALA A 107 -16.79 -6.04 -5.15
CA ALA A 107 -17.60 -7.25 -4.95
C ALA A 107 -17.56 -8.16 -6.19
N THR A 108 -17.69 -7.60 -7.39
CA THR A 108 -17.60 -8.37 -8.66
C THR A 108 -16.23 -9.00 -8.82
N TRP A 109 -15.14 -8.25 -8.58
CA TRP A 109 -13.79 -8.82 -8.68
C TRP A 109 -13.54 -9.90 -7.63
N ALA A 110 -13.98 -9.71 -6.38
CA ALA A 110 -13.86 -10.70 -5.32
C ALA A 110 -14.61 -12.01 -5.63
N ALA A 111 -15.70 -11.96 -6.39
CA ALA A 111 -16.44 -13.15 -6.80
C ALA A 111 -15.64 -14.06 -7.78
N VAL A 112 -14.74 -13.49 -8.59
CA VAL A 112 -14.00 -14.19 -9.65
C VAL A 112 -12.49 -14.25 -9.42
N SER A 113 -11.99 -13.77 -8.29
CA SER A 113 -10.58 -13.86 -7.89
C SER A 113 -10.41 -14.68 -6.61
N VAL A 114 -9.18 -15.09 -6.31
CA VAL A 114 -8.85 -15.90 -5.11
C VAL A 114 -7.55 -15.37 -4.49
N GLY A 115 -7.58 -15.15 -3.18
CA GLY A 115 -6.38 -14.83 -2.40
C GLY A 115 -5.52 -16.06 -2.09
N SER A 116 -4.28 -15.82 -1.62
CA SER A 116 -3.36 -16.90 -1.20
C SER A 116 -3.92 -17.75 -0.05
N HIS A 117 -4.72 -17.13 0.82
CA HIS A 117 -5.33 -17.80 1.99
C HIS A 117 -6.40 -18.85 1.61
N GLU A 118 -6.96 -18.77 0.42
CA GLU A 118 -8.05 -19.63 -0.05
C GLU A 118 -7.61 -20.54 -1.21
N CYS A 119 -6.60 -20.14 -2.01
CA CYS A 119 -6.17 -20.88 -3.18
C CYS A 119 -5.49 -22.20 -2.78
N PRO A 120 -6.02 -23.39 -3.22
CA PRO A 120 -5.42 -24.67 -2.88
C PRO A 120 -4.12 -24.97 -3.65
N GLY A 121 -3.71 -24.10 -4.60
CA GLY A 121 -2.58 -24.31 -5.49
C GLY A 121 -2.91 -25.18 -6.71
N ALA A 122 -2.02 -25.17 -7.70
CA ALA A 122 -2.23 -25.84 -9.00
C ALA A 122 -2.54 -27.34 -8.87
N VAL A 123 -1.83 -28.05 -8.00
CA VAL A 123 -1.92 -29.51 -7.84
C VAL A 123 -3.31 -29.96 -7.37
N ARG A 124 -3.98 -29.14 -6.55
CA ARG A 124 -5.29 -29.47 -5.97
C ARG A 124 -6.45 -28.73 -6.62
N CYS A 125 -6.18 -27.91 -7.63
CA CYS A 125 -7.19 -27.15 -8.36
C CYS A 125 -7.49 -27.82 -9.72
N PRO A 126 -8.77 -28.10 -10.05
CA PRO A 126 -9.13 -28.67 -11.37
C PRO A 126 -8.68 -27.81 -12.55
N ARG A 127 -8.59 -26.49 -12.35
CA ARG A 127 -8.13 -25.50 -13.35
C ARG A 127 -6.65 -25.13 -13.16
N GLY A 128 -5.87 -25.95 -12.45
CA GLY A 128 -4.46 -25.67 -12.18
C GLY A 128 -3.60 -25.56 -13.43
N GLY A 129 -3.88 -26.38 -14.45
CA GLY A 129 -3.12 -26.41 -15.71
C GLY A 129 -3.29 -25.17 -16.60
N ASP A 130 -4.39 -24.44 -16.48
CA ASP A 130 -4.69 -23.22 -17.24
C ASP A 130 -4.86 -21.98 -16.33
N CYS A 131 -4.31 -22.04 -15.11
CA CYS A 131 -4.37 -20.98 -14.12
C CYS A 131 -3.45 -19.81 -14.50
N PHE A 132 -3.99 -18.61 -14.61
CA PHE A 132 -3.22 -17.40 -14.94
C PHE A 132 -2.13 -17.08 -13.91
N ALA A 133 -2.43 -17.22 -12.62
CA ALA A 133 -1.44 -16.99 -11.57
C ALA A 133 -0.27 -17.99 -11.63
N GLU A 134 -0.50 -19.23 -12.03
CA GLU A 134 0.57 -20.22 -12.22
C GLU A 134 1.35 -19.97 -13.52
N LYS A 135 0.68 -19.52 -14.59
CA LYS A 135 1.36 -19.07 -15.81
C LYS A 135 2.30 -17.91 -15.53
N ALA A 136 1.83 -16.91 -14.75
CA ALA A 136 2.67 -15.77 -14.35
C ALA A 136 3.87 -16.22 -13.49
N ARG A 137 3.69 -17.19 -12.59
CA ARG A 137 4.80 -17.79 -11.82
C ARG A 137 5.80 -18.54 -12.70
N ALA A 138 5.32 -19.30 -13.68
CA ALA A 138 6.18 -19.99 -14.62
C ALA A 138 6.98 -19.01 -15.49
N ALA A 139 6.35 -17.93 -15.95
CA ALA A 139 7.03 -16.87 -16.69
C ALA A 139 8.09 -16.17 -15.82
N ALA A 140 7.77 -15.88 -14.56
CA ALA A 140 8.72 -15.28 -13.61
C ALA A 140 9.92 -16.20 -13.34
N ALA A 141 9.69 -17.52 -13.26
CA ALA A 141 10.77 -18.50 -13.05
C ALA A 141 11.73 -18.62 -14.24
N ALA A 142 11.29 -18.24 -15.44
CA ALA A 142 12.08 -18.28 -16.66
C ALA A 142 12.75 -16.95 -17.02
N ALA A 143 12.39 -15.86 -16.34
CA ALA A 143 12.84 -14.51 -16.65
C ALA A 143 14.14 -14.14 -15.93
N ASP A 144 14.94 -13.28 -16.57
CA ASP A 144 16.17 -12.69 -15.99
C ASP A 144 15.81 -11.57 -14.98
N VAL A 145 14.72 -10.83 -15.27
CA VAL A 145 14.24 -9.73 -14.41
C VAL A 145 12.78 -9.95 -14.06
N VAL A 146 12.45 -10.00 -12.77
CA VAL A 146 11.08 -10.12 -12.29
C VAL A 146 10.66 -8.87 -11.55
N VAL A 147 9.59 -8.22 -12.02
CA VAL A 147 8.99 -7.06 -11.35
C VAL A 147 7.88 -7.54 -10.41
N THR A 148 7.95 -7.13 -9.16
CA THR A 148 6.95 -7.43 -8.14
C THR A 148 6.69 -6.23 -7.22
N ASN A 149 5.85 -6.37 -6.21
CA ASN A 149 5.71 -5.34 -5.17
C ASN A 149 6.42 -5.73 -3.88
N LEU A 150 6.78 -4.72 -3.09
CA LEU A 150 7.46 -4.91 -1.80
C LEU A 150 6.68 -5.85 -0.86
N HIS A 151 5.36 -5.84 -0.91
CA HIS A 151 4.54 -6.71 -0.05
C HIS A 151 4.71 -8.19 -0.43
N LEU A 152 4.67 -8.52 -1.72
CA LEU A 152 4.87 -9.90 -2.18
C LEU A 152 6.31 -10.36 -1.92
N TYR A 153 7.29 -9.45 -2.10
CA TYR A 153 8.68 -9.70 -1.74
C TYR A 153 8.82 -9.96 -0.22
N GLY A 154 8.15 -9.15 0.61
CA GLY A 154 8.13 -9.35 2.06
C GLY A 154 7.53 -10.68 2.48
N ILE A 155 6.43 -11.13 1.84
CA ILE A 155 5.86 -12.45 2.10
C ILE A 155 6.85 -13.54 1.68
N ASP A 156 7.55 -13.39 0.56
CA ASP A 156 8.58 -14.33 0.11
C ASP A 156 9.71 -14.48 1.13
N VAL A 157 10.24 -13.37 1.62
CA VAL A 157 11.24 -13.36 2.70
C VAL A 157 10.69 -13.99 3.98
N ALA A 158 9.45 -13.67 4.36
CA ALA A 158 8.80 -14.25 5.56
C ALA A 158 8.57 -15.76 5.44
N THR A 159 8.36 -16.27 4.22
CA THR A 159 8.10 -17.69 3.92
C THR A 159 9.33 -18.45 3.40
N ASP A 160 10.52 -17.89 3.57
CA ASP A 160 11.79 -18.51 3.20
C ASP A 160 11.89 -18.86 1.70
N GLY A 161 11.54 -17.87 0.84
CA GLY A 161 11.71 -17.98 -0.60
C GLY A 161 10.71 -18.89 -1.34
N GLN A 162 9.50 -19.07 -0.80
CA GLN A 162 8.52 -20.01 -1.38
C GLN A 162 7.64 -19.41 -2.48
N ILE A 163 7.75 -18.11 -2.74
CA ILE A 163 6.83 -17.40 -3.64
C ILE A 163 7.50 -16.94 -4.92
N LEU A 164 8.66 -16.32 -4.81
CA LEU A 164 9.43 -15.82 -5.93
C LEU A 164 10.43 -16.85 -6.43
N PRO A 165 10.90 -16.75 -7.69
CA PRO A 165 12.00 -17.58 -8.16
C PRO A 165 13.29 -17.30 -7.38
N GLU A 166 14.18 -18.28 -7.36
CA GLU A 166 15.53 -18.11 -6.81
C GLU A 166 16.24 -16.97 -7.54
N HIS A 167 16.87 -16.07 -6.79
CA HIS A 167 17.50 -14.86 -7.33
C HIS A 167 18.73 -14.45 -6.50
N GLN A 168 19.69 -13.84 -7.16
CA GLN A 168 20.93 -13.39 -6.55
C GLN A 168 20.92 -11.88 -6.24
N LEU A 169 20.10 -11.12 -6.97
CA LEU A 169 20.00 -9.67 -6.82
C LEU A 169 18.55 -9.26 -6.52
N ALA A 170 18.36 -8.47 -5.47
CA ALA A 170 17.08 -7.83 -5.17
C ALA A 170 17.24 -6.30 -5.20
N ILE A 171 16.33 -5.62 -5.86
CA ILE A 171 16.23 -4.16 -5.87
C ILE A 171 14.94 -3.78 -5.18
N LEU A 172 15.04 -3.12 -4.03
CA LEU A 172 13.90 -2.66 -3.26
C LEU A 172 13.74 -1.16 -3.48
N ASP A 173 12.81 -0.81 -4.36
CA ASP A 173 12.53 0.58 -4.70
C ASP A 173 11.57 1.20 -3.69
N GLU A 174 11.71 2.51 -3.43
CA GLU A 174 11.08 3.22 -2.33
C GLU A 174 11.45 2.61 -0.96
N ALA A 175 12.76 2.40 -0.77
CA ALA A 175 13.34 1.70 0.38
C ALA A 175 12.89 2.22 1.75
N HIS A 176 12.50 3.49 1.85
CA HIS A 176 11.95 4.09 3.07
C HIS A 176 10.64 3.41 3.55
N GLN A 177 9.94 2.69 2.66
CA GLN A 177 8.72 1.94 3.00
C GLN A 177 8.99 0.48 3.36
N THR A 178 10.20 -0.02 3.13
CA THR A 178 10.54 -1.45 3.27
C THR A 178 10.19 -1.98 4.66
N GLU A 179 10.56 -1.27 5.71
CA GLU A 179 10.28 -1.71 7.09
C GLU A 179 8.77 -1.87 7.35
N ASP A 180 7.95 -0.91 6.94
CA ASP A 180 6.51 -0.94 7.20
C ASP A 180 5.80 -2.00 6.35
N VAL A 181 6.21 -2.13 5.09
CA VAL A 181 5.64 -3.13 4.19
C VAL A 181 6.02 -4.54 4.60
N LEU A 182 7.27 -4.77 4.99
CA LEU A 182 7.72 -6.07 5.50
C LEU A 182 7.04 -6.42 6.82
N ALA A 183 6.89 -5.44 7.72
CA ALA A 183 6.16 -5.63 8.96
C ALA A 183 4.72 -6.11 8.71
N GLN A 184 4.03 -5.53 7.73
CA GLN A 184 2.70 -5.97 7.32
C GLN A 184 2.70 -7.35 6.66
N ALA A 185 3.71 -7.64 5.85
CA ALA A 185 3.83 -8.92 5.16
C ALA A 185 4.13 -10.10 6.10
N CYS A 186 4.91 -9.85 7.16
CA CYS A 186 5.22 -10.85 8.20
C CYS A 186 4.12 -10.99 9.24
N GLY A 187 3.18 -10.04 9.29
CA GLY A 187 2.08 -10.02 10.24
C GLY A 187 0.86 -10.82 9.78
N PHE A 188 -0.10 -10.96 10.67
CA PHE A 188 -1.42 -11.51 10.33
C PHE A 188 -2.52 -10.58 10.85
N GLU A 189 -3.72 -10.73 10.30
CA GLU A 189 -4.87 -9.94 10.69
C GLU A 189 -6.09 -10.84 10.94
N LEU A 190 -6.65 -10.75 12.15
CA LEU A 190 -7.90 -11.41 12.51
C LEU A 190 -9.05 -10.40 12.42
N ARG A 191 -10.01 -10.67 11.54
CA ARG A 191 -11.25 -9.90 11.38
C ARG A 191 -12.46 -10.83 11.49
N GLY A 192 -13.56 -10.38 12.08
CA GLY A 192 -14.81 -11.13 12.12
C GLY A 192 -15.28 -11.59 10.74
N GLY A 193 -15.10 -10.76 9.70
CA GLY A 193 -15.44 -11.09 8.33
C GLY A 193 -14.70 -12.28 7.73
N ARG A 194 -13.52 -12.68 8.25
CA ARG A 194 -12.81 -13.89 7.79
C ARG A 194 -13.55 -15.16 8.19
N PHE A 195 -14.17 -15.18 9.37
CA PHE A 195 -15.02 -16.30 9.82
C PHE A 195 -16.23 -16.45 8.92
N THR A 196 -16.94 -15.35 8.64
CA THR A 196 -18.09 -15.34 7.74
C THR A 196 -17.73 -15.75 6.31
N ALA A 197 -16.59 -15.31 5.78
CA ALA A 197 -16.12 -15.69 4.45
C ALA A 197 -15.80 -17.20 4.38
N LEU A 198 -15.13 -17.74 5.40
CA LEU A 198 -14.87 -19.18 5.51
C LEU A 198 -16.15 -19.99 5.56
N VAL A 199 -17.10 -19.59 6.40
CA VAL A 199 -18.39 -20.28 6.55
C VAL A 199 -19.20 -20.27 5.27
N ARG A 200 -19.19 -19.18 4.54
CA ARG A 200 -19.80 -19.08 3.22
C ARG A 200 -19.22 -20.10 2.25
N SER A 201 -17.89 -20.20 2.20
CA SER A 201 -17.20 -21.22 1.38
C SER A 201 -17.56 -22.65 1.81
N ALA A 202 -17.61 -22.92 3.13
CA ALA A 202 -17.95 -24.24 3.67
C ALA A 202 -19.43 -24.62 3.41
N ARG A 203 -20.37 -23.71 3.55
CA ARG A 203 -21.81 -23.95 3.29
C ARG A 203 -22.13 -24.32 1.85
N SER A 204 -21.24 -23.97 0.90
CA SER A 204 -21.38 -24.38 -0.50
C SER A 204 -21.28 -25.91 -0.71
N ILE A 205 -20.74 -26.64 0.29
CA ILE A 205 -20.53 -28.10 0.26
C ILE A 205 -21.04 -28.81 1.51
N LEU A 206 -21.26 -28.11 2.61
CA LEU A 206 -21.79 -28.63 3.89
C LEU A 206 -23.17 -28.03 4.18
N THR A 207 -24.22 -28.61 3.59
CA THR A 207 -25.57 -28.15 3.82
C THR A 207 -26.02 -28.46 5.25
N GLY A 208 -26.49 -27.45 6.01
CA GLY A 208 -27.01 -27.63 7.36
C GLY A 208 -25.98 -27.97 8.43
N SER A 209 -24.68 -27.71 8.19
CA SER A 209 -23.62 -27.94 9.17
C SER A 209 -23.75 -27.04 10.40
N GLN A 210 -23.83 -27.68 11.58
CA GLN A 210 -23.80 -26.97 12.86
C GLN A 210 -22.41 -26.38 13.13
N ALA A 211 -21.33 -27.07 12.75
CA ALA A 211 -19.98 -26.55 12.89
C ALA A 211 -19.77 -25.27 12.07
N ALA A 212 -20.35 -25.19 10.87
CA ALA A 212 -20.31 -23.94 10.08
C ALA A 212 -21.07 -22.80 10.78
N THR A 213 -22.21 -23.08 11.39
CA THR A 213 -22.97 -22.09 12.16
C THR A 213 -22.21 -21.64 13.40
N ASP A 214 -21.62 -22.57 14.12
CA ASP A 214 -20.80 -22.28 15.31
C ASP A 214 -19.58 -21.40 14.97
N VAL A 215 -18.96 -21.57 13.80
CA VAL A 215 -17.84 -20.75 13.34
C VAL A 215 -18.32 -19.36 12.91
N ASP A 216 -19.50 -19.23 12.28
CA ASP A 216 -20.07 -17.93 11.88
C ASP A 216 -20.28 -17.01 13.10
N GLU A 217 -20.81 -17.57 14.20
CA GLU A 217 -20.97 -16.84 15.45
C GLU A 217 -19.67 -16.28 16.02
N MET A 218 -18.51 -16.92 15.72
CA MET A 218 -17.21 -16.45 16.22
C MET A 218 -16.82 -15.12 15.65
N GLY A 219 -17.23 -14.82 14.41
CA GLY A 219 -16.99 -13.51 13.80
C GLY A 219 -17.60 -12.36 14.61
N GLY A 220 -18.84 -12.50 15.04
CA GLY A 220 -19.52 -11.53 15.92
C GLY A 220 -18.87 -11.45 17.30
N ARG A 221 -18.62 -12.60 17.94
CA ARG A 221 -17.99 -12.66 19.27
C ARG A 221 -16.60 -12.02 19.30
N LEU A 222 -15.82 -12.19 18.24
CA LEU A 222 -14.51 -11.54 18.12
C LEU A 222 -14.67 -10.02 18.02
N VAL A 223 -15.63 -9.54 17.22
CA VAL A 223 -15.91 -8.10 17.10
C VAL A 223 -16.33 -7.53 18.45
N ASP A 224 -17.24 -8.20 19.16
CA ASP A 224 -17.73 -7.78 20.47
C ASP A 224 -16.59 -7.70 21.50
N ALA A 225 -15.71 -8.69 21.53
CA ALA A 225 -14.53 -8.72 22.41
C ALA A 225 -13.55 -7.59 22.07
N LEU A 226 -13.45 -7.15 20.81
CA LEU A 226 -12.52 -6.12 20.37
C LEU A 226 -13.07 -4.70 20.45
N ILE A 227 -14.40 -4.50 20.56
CA ILE A 227 -15.03 -3.17 20.44
C ILE A 227 -14.54 -2.18 21.51
N GLY A 228 -14.25 -2.66 22.72
CA GLY A 228 -13.74 -1.85 23.84
C GLY A 228 -12.25 -1.48 23.70
N HIS A 229 -11.56 -2.04 22.72
CA HIS A 229 -10.10 -1.91 22.52
C HIS A 229 -9.72 -1.15 21.24
N VAL A 230 -10.69 -0.56 20.56
CA VAL A 230 -10.43 0.21 19.34
C VAL A 230 -9.40 1.31 19.59
N GLY A 231 -8.35 1.35 18.78
CA GLY A 231 -7.25 2.30 18.90
C GLY A 231 -6.28 2.03 20.08
N ARG A 232 -6.36 0.86 20.70
CA ARG A 232 -5.46 0.44 21.78
C ARG A 232 -4.66 -0.78 21.36
N ARG A 233 -3.46 -0.87 21.90
CA ARG A 233 -2.64 -2.06 21.81
C ARG A 233 -3.23 -3.13 22.73
N LEU A 234 -3.37 -4.35 22.22
CA LEU A 234 -3.89 -5.51 22.95
C LEU A 234 -2.80 -6.55 23.13
N VAL A 235 -2.77 -7.14 24.31
CA VAL A 235 -2.05 -8.37 24.62
C VAL A 235 -3.11 -9.42 24.96
N PRO A 236 -3.40 -10.39 24.08
CA PRO A 236 -4.46 -11.38 24.33
C PRO A 236 -4.26 -12.18 25.62
N ALA A 237 -3.01 -12.36 26.07
CA ALA A 237 -2.72 -13.01 27.34
C ALA A 237 -3.24 -12.24 28.55
N ASP A 238 -3.35 -10.90 28.45
CA ASP A 238 -3.81 -10.03 29.53
C ASP A 238 -5.33 -9.83 29.53
N ASP A 239 -6.02 -10.26 28.45
CA ASP A 239 -7.46 -10.13 28.29
C ASP A 239 -8.12 -11.52 28.27
N GLY A 240 -8.67 -11.90 29.43
CA GLY A 240 -9.29 -13.22 29.62
C GLY A 240 -10.50 -13.47 28.71
N ASP A 241 -11.26 -12.44 28.37
CA ASP A 241 -12.44 -12.56 27.50
C ASP A 241 -12.00 -12.78 26.06
N LEU A 242 -11.04 -12.00 25.55
CA LEU A 242 -10.49 -12.19 24.22
C LEU A 242 -9.79 -13.54 24.07
N ARG A 243 -9.01 -13.96 25.07
CA ARG A 243 -8.37 -15.27 25.08
C ARG A 243 -9.38 -16.41 25.00
N ALA A 244 -10.46 -16.35 25.81
CA ALA A 244 -11.52 -17.35 25.78
C ALA A 244 -12.24 -17.41 24.42
N VAL A 245 -12.44 -16.27 23.77
CA VAL A 245 -13.03 -16.21 22.42
C VAL A 245 -12.09 -16.86 21.39
N LEU A 246 -10.78 -16.62 21.45
CA LEU A 246 -9.80 -17.22 20.54
C LEU A 246 -9.66 -18.74 20.74
N GLU A 247 -9.62 -19.22 21.99
CA GLU A 247 -9.58 -20.67 22.30
C GLU A 247 -10.85 -21.39 21.79
N LEU A 248 -12.00 -20.77 21.99
CA LEU A 248 -13.27 -21.29 21.45
C LEU A 248 -13.27 -21.30 19.91
N ALA A 249 -12.74 -20.25 19.28
CA ALA A 249 -12.60 -20.18 17.84
C ALA A 249 -11.73 -21.32 17.30
N GLY A 250 -10.58 -21.59 17.90
CA GLY A 250 -9.72 -22.70 17.53
C GLY A 250 -10.42 -24.06 17.59
N THR A 251 -11.19 -24.30 18.67
CA THR A 251 -11.96 -25.54 18.84
C THR A 251 -13.05 -25.68 17.76
N ARG A 252 -13.76 -24.61 17.45
CA ARG A 252 -14.83 -24.63 16.44
C ARG A 252 -14.27 -24.78 15.02
N LEU A 253 -13.15 -24.15 14.71
CA LEU A 253 -12.44 -24.29 13.44
C LEU A 253 -11.97 -25.73 13.21
N GLU A 254 -11.45 -26.41 14.23
CA GLU A 254 -11.05 -27.82 14.11
C GLU A 254 -12.24 -28.76 13.88
N ARG A 255 -13.38 -28.48 14.47
CA ARG A 255 -14.63 -29.22 14.18
C ARG A 255 -15.04 -29.03 12.72
N LEU A 256 -15.08 -27.80 12.23
CA LEU A 256 -15.41 -27.51 10.84
C LEU A 256 -14.43 -28.17 9.87
N ARG A 257 -13.15 -28.14 10.19
CA ARG A 257 -12.10 -28.84 9.44
C ARG A 257 -12.39 -30.34 9.34
N SER A 258 -12.73 -30.98 10.45
CA SER A 258 -13.07 -32.40 10.48
C SER A 258 -14.28 -32.73 9.62
N GLU A 259 -15.36 -31.92 9.65
CA GLU A 259 -16.51 -32.12 8.75
C GLU A 259 -16.12 -31.95 7.28
N LEU A 260 -15.32 -30.92 6.94
CA LEU A 260 -14.82 -30.71 5.58
C LEU A 260 -13.96 -31.87 5.07
N MET A 261 -13.13 -32.45 5.94
CA MET A 261 -12.32 -33.63 5.58
C MET A 261 -13.15 -34.86 5.24
N ASN A 262 -14.34 -34.98 5.80
CA ASN A 262 -15.26 -36.10 5.56
C ASN A 262 -16.16 -35.91 4.34
N VAL A 263 -16.13 -34.75 3.66
CA VAL A 263 -16.86 -34.55 2.41
C VAL A 263 -16.27 -35.44 1.31
N PRO A 264 -17.08 -36.33 0.66
CA PRO A 264 -16.58 -37.14 -0.43
C PRO A 264 -16.08 -36.30 -1.61
N THR A 265 -14.99 -36.77 -2.24
CA THR A 265 -14.40 -36.14 -3.43
C THR A 265 -14.72 -36.83 -4.73
N ASP A 266 -15.46 -37.94 -4.67
CA ASP A 266 -15.80 -38.78 -5.82
C ASP A 266 -16.97 -38.19 -6.66
N GLY A 267 -17.43 -37.01 -6.29
CA GLY A 267 -18.47 -36.22 -6.96
C GLY A 267 -17.95 -35.34 -8.09
N PRO A 268 -18.81 -34.40 -8.58
CA PRO A 268 -18.41 -33.40 -9.58
C PRO A 268 -17.13 -32.67 -9.15
N GLY A 269 -16.21 -32.40 -10.10
CA GLY A 269 -14.89 -31.82 -9.81
C GLY A 269 -14.91 -30.45 -9.09
N ASP A 270 -16.04 -29.75 -9.14
CA ASP A 270 -16.24 -28.49 -8.42
C ASP A 270 -16.35 -28.69 -6.89
N VAL A 271 -16.90 -29.81 -6.40
CA VAL A 271 -17.00 -30.13 -4.96
C VAL A 271 -15.61 -30.35 -4.38
N ALA A 272 -14.74 -31.09 -5.09
CA ALA A 272 -13.37 -31.30 -4.67
C ALA A 272 -12.59 -29.96 -4.58
N ALA A 273 -12.76 -29.07 -5.55
CA ALA A 273 -12.13 -27.74 -5.55
C ALA A 273 -12.62 -26.85 -4.41
N ARG A 274 -13.94 -26.79 -4.19
CA ARG A 274 -14.55 -26.02 -3.08
C ARG A 274 -14.09 -26.55 -1.73
N ARG A 275 -14.03 -27.88 -1.57
CA ARG A 275 -13.49 -28.53 -0.37
C ARG A 275 -12.04 -28.14 -0.13
N ALA A 276 -11.20 -28.22 -1.17
CA ALA A 276 -9.78 -27.87 -1.04
C ALA A 276 -9.59 -26.40 -0.63
N ARG A 277 -10.39 -25.47 -1.18
CA ARG A 277 -10.39 -24.06 -0.78
C ARG A 277 -10.84 -23.86 0.67
N ALA A 278 -11.96 -24.48 1.05
CA ALA A 278 -12.46 -24.36 2.41
C ALA A 278 -11.46 -24.90 3.44
N LEU A 279 -10.80 -26.04 3.15
CA LEU A 279 -9.75 -26.60 3.99
C LEU A 279 -8.51 -25.68 4.08
N GLN A 280 -8.12 -25.06 2.98
CA GLN A 280 -7.03 -24.07 2.97
C GLN A 280 -7.39 -22.86 3.85
N ALA A 281 -8.59 -22.31 3.69
CA ALA A 281 -9.06 -21.17 4.46
C ALA A 281 -9.17 -21.48 5.98
N VAL A 282 -9.68 -22.67 6.34
CA VAL A 282 -9.69 -23.13 7.75
C VAL A 282 -8.27 -23.22 8.29
N GLY A 283 -7.35 -23.84 7.54
CA GLY A 283 -5.96 -24.01 7.98
C GLY A 283 -5.27 -22.67 8.25
N THR A 284 -5.42 -21.71 7.33
CA THR A 284 -4.85 -20.38 7.50
C THR A 284 -5.45 -19.65 8.70
N LEU A 285 -6.80 -19.65 8.82
CA LEU A 285 -7.47 -18.97 9.94
C LEU A 285 -7.13 -19.61 11.29
N SER A 286 -7.03 -20.94 11.35
CA SER A 286 -6.59 -21.66 12.57
C SER A 286 -5.15 -21.31 12.93
N GLY A 287 -4.26 -21.20 11.94
CA GLY A 287 -2.88 -20.75 12.16
C GLY A 287 -2.81 -19.35 12.78
N ASP A 288 -3.59 -18.41 12.24
CA ASP A 288 -3.63 -17.03 12.74
C ASP A 288 -4.25 -16.94 14.16
N VAL A 289 -5.29 -17.75 14.44
CA VAL A 289 -5.89 -17.83 15.79
C VAL A 289 -4.87 -18.39 16.81
N ASN A 290 -4.14 -19.45 16.44
CA ASN A 290 -3.10 -20.01 17.31
C ASN A 290 -1.95 -19.02 17.50
N ALA A 291 -1.50 -18.35 16.44
CA ALA A 291 -0.49 -17.30 16.55
C ALA A 291 -0.93 -16.16 17.47
N ALA A 292 -2.23 -15.80 17.47
CA ALA A 292 -2.76 -14.82 18.41
C ALA A 292 -2.79 -15.31 19.86
N LEU A 293 -3.01 -16.61 20.09
CA LEU A 293 -2.99 -17.24 21.42
C LEU A 293 -1.58 -17.41 21.98
N ASP A 294 -0.60 -17.67 21.09
CA ASP A 294 0.82 -17.87 21.47
C ASP A 294 1.53 -16.56 21.84
N LEU A 295 0.84 -15.44 21.78
CA LEU A 295 1.34 -14.14 22.24
C LEU A 295 1.33 -14.08 23.77
N ASP A 296 2.18 -14.87 24.38
CA ASP A 296 2.43 -14.88 25.82
C ASP A 296 3.22 -13.64 26.25
N GLY A 297 2.54 -12.53 26.64
CA GLY A 297 3.17 -11.45 27.42
C GLY A 297 4.53 -10.91 26.95
N GLY A 298 5.09 -11.54 25.96
CA GLY A 298 6.20 -11.02 25.17
C GLY A 298 5.73 -9.80 24.39
N PRO A 299 6.63 -9.02 23.86
CA PRO A 299 6.23 -7.86 23.12
C PRO A 299 5.29 -8.33 21.99
N VAL A 300 4.07 -7.87 22.05
CA VAL A 300 2.90 -7.99 21.15
C VAL A 300 3.24 -8.39 19.71
N PRO A 301 2.27 -8.92 18.90
CA PRO A 301 2.44 -9.12 17.45
C PRO A 301 3.16 -7.99 16.74
N GLY A 302 3.05 -6.77 17.24
CA GLY A 302 3.91 -5.66 16.87
C GLY A 302 5.39 -5.87 17.18
N SER A 303 5.83 -6.76 18.05
CA SER A 303 7.25 -6.90 18.34
C SER A 303 7.95 -7.96 17.49
N LYS A 304 7.30 -9.05 17.12
CA LYS A 304 7.82 -9.88 16.02
C LYS A 304 7.86 -9.10 14.70
N VAL A 305 6.96 -8.14 14.55
CA VAL A 305 6.91 -7.22 13.42
C VAL A 305 7.79 -5.97 13.62
N ALA A 306 8.10 -5.60 14.86
CA ALA A 306 9.15 -4.62 15.17
C ALA A 306 10.56 -5.17 14.90
N GLU A 307 10.73 -6.48 14.92
CA GLU A 307 11.95 -7.21 14.60
C GLU A 307 12.05 -7.60 13.11
N VAL A 308 11.55 -6.74 12.20
CA VAL A 308 11.81 -6.88 10.74
C VAL A 308 13.31 -7.02 10.48
N ALA A 309 14.12 -6.30 11.25
CA ALA A 309 15.57 -6.40 11.22
C ALA A 309 16.07 -7.83 11.41
N GLU A 310 15.56 -8.56 12.39
CA GLU A 310 15.96 -9.95 12.63
C GLU A 310 15.55 -10.89 11.49
N VAL A 311 14.35 -10.73 10.94
CA VAL A 311 13.89 -11.53 9.79
C VAL A 311 14.76 -11.27 8.57
N LEU A 312 15.12 -10.01 8.32
CA LEU A 312 15.99 -9.62 7.21
C LEU A 312 17.42 -10.10 7.41
N ASP A 313 17.95 -10.02 8.64
CA ASP A 313 19.25 -10.54 9.01
C ASP A 313 19.37 -12.03 8.71
N GLN A 314 18.39 -12.82 9.15
CA GLN A 314 18.40 -14.27 8.99
C GLN A 314 18.12 -14.75 7.55
N ARG A 315 17.37 -13.99 6.72
CA ARG A 315 16.81 -14.50 5.46
C ARG A 315 17.13 -13.69 4.23
N LEU A 316 17.75 -12.53 4.37
CA LEU A 316 17.99 -11.66 3.23
C LEU A 316 19.46 -11.17 3.12
N TRP A 317 20.01 -10.59 4.19
CA TRP A 317 21.29 -9.89 4.06
C TRP A 317 22.51 -10.79 3.85
N GLY A 318 22.45 -12.05 4.33
CA GLY A 318 23.55 -13.01 4.22
C GLY A 318 23.68 -13.68 2.85
N ASP A 319 22.57 -13.83 2.13
CA ASP A 319 22.50 -14.74 0.98
C ASP A 319 22.43 -14.02 -0.37
N ARG A 320 22.13 -12.72 -0.40
CA ARG A 320 21.81 -12.00 -1.64
C ARG A 320 22.42 -10.61 -1.66
N THR A 321 22.72 -10.14 -2.87
CA THR A 321 23.02 -8.72 -3.08
C THR A 321 21.70 -7.93 -3.09
N VAL A 322 21.60 -6.93 -2.22
CA VAL A 322 20.40 -6.09 -2.15
C VAL A 322 20.74 -4.63 -2.42
N VAL A 323 19.98 -4.02 -3.32
CA VAL A 323 20.07 -2.60 -3.64
C VAL A 323 18.81 -1.92 -3.12
N LEU A 324 18.98 -0.98 -2.22
CA LEU A 324 17.90 -0.15 -1.66
C LEU A 324 17.90 1.20 -2.37
N THR A 325 16.83 1.56 -3.05
CA THR A 325 16.70 2.84 -3.75
C THR A 325 15.55 3.67 -3.20
N SER A 326 15.76 4.97 -3.04
CA SER A 326 14.70 5.91 -2.68
C SER A 326 15.13 7.34 -2.99
N ALA A 327 14.18 8.20 -3.31
CA ALA A 327 14.41 9.65 -3.38
C ALA A 327 14.74 10.26 -2.01
N THR A 328 14.32 9.59 -0.94
CA THR A 328 14.53 10.02 0.45
C THR A 328 14.93 8.81 1.28
N VAL A 329 16.21 8.71 1.66
CA VAL A 329 16.72 7.64 2.53
C VAL A 329 16.92 8.19 3.94
N PRO A 330 16.14 7.74 4.94
CA PRO A 330 16.36 8.13 6.33
C PRO A 330 17.76 7.71 6.80
N ALA A 331 18.46 8.58 7.52
CA ALA A 331 19.81 8.31 8.00
C ALA A 331 19.93 7.03 8.87
N ASN A 332 18.86 6.67 9.58
CA ASN A 332 18.79 5.48 10.42
C ASN A 332 18.18 4.25 9.72
N LEU A 333 17.97 4.29 8.41
CA LEU A 333 17.35 3.17 7.67
C LEU A 333 18.14 1.88 7.82
N ALA A 334 19.47 1.95 7.70
CA ALA A 334 20.34 0.77 7.83
C ALA A 334 20.18 0.07 9.19
N ALA A 335 20.14 0.84 10.29
CA ALA A 335 19.92 0.29 11.63
C ALA A 335 18.52 -0.32 11.76
N ARG A 336 17.49 0.35 11.24
CA ARG A 336 16.09 -0.11 11.29
C ARG A 336 15.86 -1.40 10.49
N LEU A 337 16.65 -1.63 9.46
CA LEU A 337 16.60 -2.84 8.64
C LEU A 337 17.62 -3.92 9.06
N GLY A 338 18.36 -3.73 10.16
CA GLY A 338 19.34 -4.70 10.65
C GLY A 338 20.62 -4.80 9.81
N LEU A 339 20.96 -3.75 9.05
CA LEU A 339 22.14 -3.74 8.19
C LEU A 339 23.46 -3.38 8.90
N THR A 340 23.41 -2.98 10.18
CA THR A 340 24.59 -2.51 10.93
C THR A 340 25.72 -3.53 10.99
N ASP A 341 25.39 -4.81 11.06
CA ASP A 341 26.37 -5.90 11.15
C ASP A 341 26.72 -6.52 9.80
N HIS A 342 26.12 -6.02 8.71
CA HIS A 342 26.39 -6.45 7.33
C HIS A 342 27.21 -5.41 6.56
N PRO A 343 28.11 -5.84 5.66
CA PRO A 343 28.79 -4.92 4.75
C PRO A 343 27.76 -4.17 3.90
N HIS A 344 27.72 -2.86 4.01
CA HIS A 344 26.85 -2.02 3.19
C HIS A 344 27.52 -0.70 2.83
N ARG A 345 27.05 -0.08 1.75
CA ARG A 345 27.49 1.24 1.28
C ARG A 345 26.27 2.12 1.06
N PHE A 346 26.33 3.31 1.58
CA PHE A 346 25.38 4.38 1.25
C PHE A 346 26.00 5.32 0.22
N GLU A 347 25.22 5.72 -0.77
CA GLU A 347 25.62 6.68 -1.77
C GLU A 347 24.46 7.64 -2.08
N ASP A 348 24.70 8.93 -1.90
CA ASP A 348 23.81 9.98 -2.37
C ASP A 348 24.25 10.39 -3.77
N VAL A 349 23.43 10.10 -4.76
CA VAL A 349 23.69 10.42 -6.17
C VAL A 349 23.28 11.85 -6.53
N GLY A 350 22.79 12.62 -5.55
CA GLY A 350 22.30 13.98 -5.75
C GLY A 350 20.99 14.05 -6.54
N SER A 351 20.62 15.25 -6.96
CA SER A 351 19.43 15.51 -7.75
C SER A 351 19.78 16.12 -9.11
N PRO A 352 19.11 15.74 -10.20
CA PRO A 352 19.28 16.39 -11.50
C PRO A 352 18.62 17.78 -11.56
N PHE A 353 17.86 18.18 -10.52
CA PHE A 353 17.09 19.42 -10.49
C PHE A 353 17.80 20.51 -9.66
N ASP A 354 17.72 21.76 -10.12
CA ASP A 354 18.22 22.94 -9.43
C ASP A 354 17.12 23.52 -8.51
N PHE A 355 16.87 22.84 -7.40
CA PHE A 355 15.82 23.23 -6.45
C PHE A 355 15.99 24.64 -5.89
N GLU A 356 17.21 25.16 -5.75
CA GLU A 356 17.45 26.51 -5.24
C GLU A 356 16.85 27.57 -6.17
N ARG A 357 16.84 27.30 -7.47
CA ARG A 357 16.30 28.21 -8.49
C ARG A 357 14.86 27.91 -8.87
N GLN A 358 14.46 26.65 -8.80
CA GLN A 358 13.16 26.19 -9.27
C GLN A 358 12.09 26.24 -8.20
N ALA A 359 12.44 26.20 -6.92
CA ALA A 359 11.47 26.05 -5.85
C ALA A 359 11.69 27.04 -4.70
N LEU A 360 10.59 27.61 -4.21
CA LEU A 360 10.57 28.43 -3.00
C LEU A 360 9.80 27.70 -1.89
N LEU A 361 10.46 27.47 -0.75
CA LEU A 361 9.80 26.92 0.45
C LEU A 361 9.25 28.05 1.30
N TYR A 362 7.94 28.11 1.42
CA TYR A 362 7.25 29.00 2.32
C TYR A 362 6.92 28.34 3.65
N CYS A 363 7.47 28.87 4.74
CA CYS A 363 7.15 28.46 6.11
C CYS A 363 6.17 29.46 6.73
N ALA A 364 4.91 29.10 6.86
CA ALA A 364 3.85 30.00 7.32
C ALA A 364 3.94 30.29 8.84
N THR A 365 4.75 31.25 9.23
CA THR A 365 5.00 31.60 10.65
C THR A 365 3.88 32.40 11.30
N SER A 366 3.01 33.03 10.51
CA SER A 366 1.89 33.87 10.99
C SER A 366 0.69 33.04 11.46
N LEU A 367 0.62 31.76 11.11
CA LEU A 367 -0.48 30.89 11.48
C LEU A 367 -0.44 30.51 12.98
N PRO A 368 -1.60 30.22 13.60
CA PRO A 368 -1.65 29.64 14.94
C PRO A 368 -0.88 28.32 15.04
N ASP A 369 -0.65 27.83 16.27
CA ASP A 369 -0.15 26.44 16.41
C ASP A 369 -1.22 25.43 15.97
N PRO A 370 -0.85 24.30 15.32
CA PRO A 370 -1.82 23.28 14.93
C PRO A 370 -2.72 22.72 16.03
N ARG A 371 -2.39 22.98 17.29
CA ARG A 371 -3.18 22.60 18.48
C ARG A 371 -4.13 23.71 18.94
N GLU A 372 -3.98 24.92 18.44
CA GLU A 372 -4.79 26.07 18.84
C GLU A 372 -6.14 26.09 18.12
N ALA A 373 -7.17 26.57 18.82
CA ALA A 373 -8.46 26.84 18.20
C ALA A 373 -8.30 27.92 17.09
N GLY A 374 -8.98 27.72 15.96
CA GLY A 374 -8.88 28.62 14.80
C GLY A 374 -7.77 28.29 13.81
N TYR A 375 -6.85 27.37 14.13
CA TYR A 375 -5.80 26.94 13.19
C TYR A 375 -6.36 26.52 11.83
N ARG A 376 -7.39 25.67 11.80
CA ARG A 376 -7.98 25.17 10.56
C ARG A 376 -8.55 26.29 9.69
N ALA A 377 -9.32 27.20 10.29
CA ALA A 377 -9.86 28.36 9.57
C ALA A 377 -8.75 29.24 9.00
N ALA A 378 -7.71 29.52 9.78
CA ALA A 378 -6.54 30.29 9.32
C ALA A 378 -5.78 29.56 8.19
N CYS A 379 -5.69 28.22 8.22
CA CYS A 379 -5.13 27.44 7.12
C CYS A 379 -5.99 27.56 5.87
N HIS A 380 -7.32 27.48 5.97
CA HIS A 380 -8.21 27.64 4.81
C HIS A 380 -8.05 29.02 4.17
N ASP A 381 -7.98 30.09 4.96
CA ASP A 381 -7.74 31.45 4.45
C ASP A 381 -6.37 31.57 3.76
N GLU A 382 -5.35 30.94 4.31
CA GLU A 382 -4.01 30.95 3.72
C GLU A 382 -3.95 30.11 2.43
N ILE A 383 -4.63 28.95 2.38
CA ILE A 383 -4.76 28.12 1.16
C ILE A 383 -5.45 28.94 0.06
N GLU A 384 -6.55 29.63 0.35
CA GLU A 384 -7.23 30.49 -0.60
C GLU A 384 -6.30 31.60 -1.13
N ARG A 385 -5.61 32.30 -0.25
CA ARG A 385 -4.66 33.36 -0.63
C ARG A 385 -3.57 32.84 -1.57
N LEU A 386 -2.97 31.70 -1.25
CA LEU A 386 -1.94 31.06 -2.06
C LEU A 386 -2.49 30.58 -3.42
N ALA A 387 -3.66 29.94 -3.42
CA ALA A 387 -4.33 29.49 -4.65
C ALA A 387 -4.66 30.66 -5.59
N VAL A 388 -5.12 31.80 -5.04
CA VAL A 388 -5.39 33.02 -5.82
C VAL A 388 -4.10 33.55 -6.46
N ALA A 389 -3.00 33.60 -5.70
CA ALA A 389 -1.71 34.05 -6.22
C ALA A 389 -1.18 33.12 -7.35
N ALA A 390 -1.34 31.80 -7.19
CA ALA A 390 -0.93 30.79 -8.16
C ALA A 390 -1.84 30.71 -9.40
N GLY A 391 -3.08 31.22 -9.31
CA GLY A 391 -4.07 31.04 -10.36
C GLY A 391 -4.65 29.63 -10.40
N GLY A 392 -4.89 29.02 -9.25
CA GLY A 392 -5.14 27.57 -9.07
C GLY A 392 -3.84 26.77 -9.09
N ARG A 393 -3.70 25.80 -10.00
CA ARG A 393 -2.46 25.00 -10.22
C ARG A 393 -1.89 24.42 -8.92
N MET A 394 -2.77 23.95 -8.06
CA MET A 394 -2.45 23.63 -6.68
C MET A 394 -2.69 22.15 -6.36
N LEU A 395 -1.74 21.56 -5.66
CA LEU A 395 -1.88 20.31 -4.94
C LEU A 395 -1.86 20.59 -3.43
N ALA A 396 -2.98 20.36 -2.75
CA ALA A 396 -3.10 20.52 -1.31
C ALA A 396 -3.08 19.15 -0.60
N LEU A 397 -2.09 18.94 0.24
CA LEU A 397 -1.79 17.68 0.92
C LEU A 397 -2.11 17.79 2.42
N PHE A 398 -3.02 16.93 2.89
CA PHE A 398 -3.51 16.91 4.26
C PHE A 398 -3.03 15.68 5.03
N THR A 399 -2.72 15.87 6.29
CA THR A 399 -2.27 14.79 7.19
C THR A 399 -3.42 13.96 7.78
N SER A 400 -4.68 14.40 7.62
CA SER A 400 -5.85 13.65 8.06
C SER A 400 -7.04 13.82 7.11
N ARG A 401 -7.89 12.78 7.05
CA ARG A 401 -9.11 12.81 6.25
C ARG A 401 -10.07 13.92 6.68
N LEU A 402 -10.26 14.07 7.98
CA LEU A 402 -11.12 15.11 8.53
C LEU A 402 -10.66 16.53 8.11
N ALA A 403 -9.35 16.80 8.14
CA ALA A 403 -8.82 18.10 7.73
C ALA A 403 -9.00 18.33 6.21
N LEU A 404 -8.85 17.28 5.41
CA LEU A 404 -9.13 17.31 3.97
C LEU A 404 -10.60 17.65 3.69
N ASP A 405 -11.53 16.90 4.29
CA ASP A 405 -12.96 17.04 4.04
C ASP A 405 -13.46 18.44 4.45
N GLU A 406 -13.03 18.95 5.63
CA GLU A 406 -13.31 20.32 6.11
C GLU A 406 -12.73 21.39 5.17
N ALA A 407 -11.51 21.20 4.65
CA ALA A 407 -10.91 22.17 3.75
C ALA A 407 -11.63 22.21 2.39
N VAL A 408 -12.01 21.05 1.85
CA VAL A 408 -12.78 20.99 0.59
C VAL A 408 -14.16 21.62 0.76
N GLU A 409 -14.86 21.34 1.87
CA GLU A 409 -16.16 21.97 2.18
C GLU A 409 -16.02 23.52 2.27
N ALA A 410 -14.99 23.99 2.96
CA ALA A 410 -14.78 25.43 3.16
C ALA A 410 -14.33 26.17 1.90
N LEU A 411 -13.57 25.53 1.00
CA LEU A 411 -12.88 26.18 -0.10
C LEU A 411 -13.54 25.96 -1.48
N ARG A 412 -14.38 24.96 -1.64
CA ARG A 412 -14.98 24.61 -2.95
C ARG A 412 -15.75 25.78 -3.57
N ASP A 413 -16.49 26.53 -2.78
CA ASP A 413 -17.28 27.70 -3.23
C ASP A 413 -16.48 29.03 -3.17
N ARG A 414 -15.34 29.05 -2.50
CA ARG A 414 -14.48 30.22 -2.35
C ARG A 414 -13.47 30.35 -3.50
N LEU A 415 -13.02 29.20 -4.03
CA LEU A 415 -12.05 29.16 -5.13
C LEU A 415 -12.76 29.26 -6.50
N PRO A 416 -12.28 30.12 -7.41
CA PRO A 416 -12.90 30.27 -8.73
C PRO A 416 -12.53 29.15 -9.72
N TRP A 417 -11.76 28.16 -9.29
CA TRP A 417 -11.30 27.05 -10.11
C TRP A 417 -11.92 25.73 -9.64
N THR A 418 -11.81 24.70 -10.48
CA THR A 418 -12.27 23.35 -10.14
C THR A 418 -11.52 22.82 -8.92
N VAL A 419 -12.25 22.49 -7.85
CA VAL A 419 -11.73 21.81 -6.66
C VAL A 419 -12.00 20.31 -6.82
N LEU A 420 -10.94 19.53 -6.96
CA LEU A 420 -10.96 18.09 -7.08
C LEU A 420 -10.65 17.46 -5.71
N HIS A 421 -11.55 16.60 -5.22
CA HIS A 421 -11.30 15.79 -4.04
C HIS A 421 -10.74 14.42 -4.44
N GLN A 422 -9.85 13.85 -3.66
CA GLN A 422 -9.19 12.57 -3.99
C GLN A 422 -10.14 11.40 -4.28
N ASP A 423 -11.41 11.45 -3.87
CA ASP A 423 -12.39 10.39 -4.09
C ASP A 423 -13.47 10.78 -5.13
N ASP A 424 -13.37 11.95 -5.75
CA ASP A 424 -14.34 12.36 -6.78
C ASP A 424 -14.29 11.42 -8.00
N LEU A 425 -13.10 10.87 -8.32
CA LEU A 425 -12.86 9.97 -9.43
C LEU A 425 -11.88 8.86 -9.07
N PRO A 426 -11.89 7.72 -9.78
CA PRO A 426 -10.78 6.77 -9.73
C PRO A 426 -9.44 7.45 -10.03
N ARG A 427 -8.39 7.05 -9.31
CA ARG A 427 -7.09 7.75 -9.32
C ARG A 427 -6.53 8.06 -10.72
N PRO A 428 -6.52 7.14 -11.71
CA PRO A 428 -6.02 7.46 -13.06
C PRO A 428 -6.82 8.57 -13.74
N LEU A 429 -8.14 8.55 -13.60
CA LEU A 429 -9.04 9.57 -14.17
C LEU A 429 -8.90 10.91 -13.42
N LEU A 430 -8.70 10.87 -12.11
CA LEU A 430 -8.45 12.06 -11.31
C LEU A 430 -7.16 12.75 -11.74
N MET A 431 -6.08 11.98 -11.97
CA MET A 431 -4.80 12.50 -12.44
C MET A 431 -4.91 13.08 -13.85
N ALA A 432 -5.59 12.39 -14.76
CA ALA A 432 -5.83 12.90 -16.10
C ALA A 432 -6.63 14.22 -16.04
N ARG A 433 -7.70 14.26 -15.23
CA ARG A 433 -8.51 15.48 -15.05
C ARG A 433 -7.71 16.65 -14.49
N PHE A 434 -6.83 16.38 -13.50
CA PHE A 434 -5.96 17.41 -12.92
C PHE A 434 -4.90 17.90 -13.90
N ALA A 435 -4.38 17.02 -14.76
CA ALA A 435 -3.43 17.39 -15.81
C ALA A 435 -4.09 18.20 -16.95
N ASP A 436 -5.32 17.83 -17.34
CA ASP A 436 -6.06 18.47 -18.44
C ASP A 436 -6.58 19.87 -18.07
N ASP A 437 -6.93 20.09 -16.77
CA ASP A 437 -7.37 21.40 -16.26
C ASP A 437 -6.23 22.05 -15.49
N GLU A 438 -5.37 22.78 -16.21
CA GLU A 438 -4.17 23.42 -15.63
C GLU A 438 -4.44 24.33 -14.44
N THR A 439 -5.68 24.83 -14.29
CA THR A 439 -6.04 25.74 -13.21
C THR A 439 -6.72 25.06 -12.04
N SER A 440 -6.97 23.77 -12.11
CA SER A 440 -7.64 23.04 -11.04
C SER A 440 -6.81 22.96 -9.75
N CYS A 441 -7.51 22.72 -8.65
CA CYS A 441 -6.93 22.54 -7.32
C CYS A 441 -7.25 21.11 -6.84
N LEU A 442 -6.23 20.28 -6.65
CA LEU A 442 -6.38 18.89 -6.18
C LEU A 442 -6.10 18.80 -4.68
N PHE A 443 -7.06 18.24 -3.95
CA PHE A 443 -6.99 18.06 -2.52
C PHE A 443 -6.91 16.57 -2.16
N GLY A 444 -5.94 16.18 -1.33
CA GLY A 444 -5.78 14.79 -0.94
C GLY A 444 -4.97 14.56 0.32
N THR A 445 -5.01 13.32 0.78
CA THR A 445 -4.24 12.83 1.93
C THR A 445 -3.00 12.04 1.47
N LYS A 446 -2.32 11.40 2.42
CA LYS A 446 -1.12 10.57 2.24
C LYS A 446 -1.17 9.63 1.02
N GLY A 447 -2.34 9.11 0.65
CA GLY A 447 -2.50 8.28 -0.55
C GLY A 447 -2.09 8.99 -1.84
N LEU A 448 -2.23 10.31 -1.91
CA LEU A 448 -1.78 11.14 -3.04
C LEU A 448 -0.32 11.64 -2.87
N TRP A 449 0.26 11.64 -1.65
CA TRP A 449 1.67 12.00 -1.46
C TRP A 449 2.59 11.02 -2.20
N HIS A 450 2.19 9.76 -2.30
CA HIS A 450 2.90 8.71 -3.02
C HIS A 450 2.31 8.53 -4.43
N GLY A 451 3.13 8.77 -5.48
CA GLY A 451 2.77 8.41 -6.86
C GLY A 451 1.83 9.38 -7.62
N ILE A 452 1.78 10.67 -7.26
CA ILE A 452 1.36 11.72 -8.19
C ILE A 452 2.56 12.06 -9.06
N ASP A 453 2.39 11.91 -10.36
CA ASP A 453 3.33 12.33 -11.38
C ASP A 453 2.58 13.18 -12.41
N VAL A 454 2.54 14.48 -12.18
CA VAL A 454 1.93 15.45 -13.10
C VAL A 454 2.99 16.52 -13.40
N PRO A 455 3.81 16.29 -14.43
CA PRO A 455 4.77 17.28 -14.88
C PRO A 455 4.08 18.43 -15.61
N GLY A 456 4.69 19.61 -15.58
CA GLY A 456 4.29 20.72 -16.40
C GLY A 456 3.42 21.77 -15.69
N PRO A 457 2.72 22.62 -16.45
CA PRO A 457 2.14 23.87 -15.97
C PRO A 457 0.96 23.70 -15.01
N SER A 458 0.39 22.50 -14.87
CA SER A 458 -0.76 22.21 -13.99
C SER A 458 -0.40 22.25 -12.49
N LEU A 459 0.88 22.28 -12.13
CA LEU A 459 1.33 22.28 -10.75
C LEU A 459 2.44 23.31 -10.52
N SER A 460 2.10 24.44 -9.88
CA SER A 460 3.05 25.47 -9.45
C SER A 460 2.99 25.73 -7.96
N LEU A 461 2.06 25.08 -7.24
CA LEU A 461 1.89 25.25 -5.80
C LEU A 461 1.58 23.90 -5.13
N VAL A 462 2.45 23.48 -4.23
CA VAL A 462 2.19 22.38 -3.30
C VAL A 462 1.95 22.94 -1.91
N VAL A 463 0.81 22.64 -1.33
CA VAL A 463 0.49 23.03 0.05
C VAL A 463 0.47 21.80 0.93
N ILE A 464 1.15 21.87 2.08
CA ILE A 464 1.15 20.83 3.11
C ILE A 464 0.52 21.44 4.37
N ASP A 465 -0.60 20.87 4.82
CA ASP A 465 -1.39 21.45 5.92
C ASP A 465 -0.58 21.59 7.21
N ARG A 466 0.21 20.59 7.57
CA ARG A 466 1.10 20.58 8.74
C ARG A 466 2.19 19.52 8.59
N ILE A 467 3.17 19.55 9.48
CA ILE A 467 4.23 18.53 9.53
C ILE A 467 3.59 17.14 9.74
N PRO A 468 3.87 16.16 8.86
CA PRO A 468 3.21 14.85 8.83
C PRO A 468 3.75 13.88 9.89
N PHE A 469 3.71 14.28 11.17
CA PHE A 469 4.07 13.37 12.25
C PHE A 469 3.16 12.13 12.25
N PRO A 470 3.73 10.94 12.51
CA PRO A 470 2.94 9.72 12.64
C PRO A 470 1.87 9.82 13.71
N ARG A 471 0.79 9.10 13.52
CA ARG A 471 -0.31 9.05 14.50
C ARG A 471 0.17 8.42 15.81
N PRO A 472 -0.18 9.01 16.96
CA PRO A 472 0.21 8.45 18.26
C PRO A 472 -0.49 7.13 18.57
N ASP A 473 -1.67 6.90 17.99
CA ASP A 473 -2.53 5.73 18.18
C ASP A 473 -2.28 4.59 17.16
N ASP A 474 -1.23 4.69 16.33
CA ASP A 474 -0.81 3.61 15.45
C ASP A 474 -0.21 2.47 16.29
N PRO A 475 -0.82 1.24 16.27
CA PRO A 475 -0.40 0.16 17.16
C PRO A 475 1.03 -0.32 16.91
N LEU A 476 1.47 -0.38 15.64
CA LEU A 476 2.81 -0.81 15.27
C LEU A 476 3.86 0.21 15.72
N LEU A 477 3.59 1.49 15.42
CA LEU A 477 4.49 2.56 15.83
C LEU A 477 4.52 2.74 17.36
N SER A 478 3.39 2.52 18.04
CA SER A 478 3.36 2.49 19.51
C SER A 478 4.27 1.39 20.06
N ALA A 479 4.21 0.18 19.48
CA ALA A 479 5.09 -0.91 19.89
C ALA A 479 6.58 -0.59 19.68
N ARG A 480 6.93 0.00 18.54
CA ARG A 480 8.31 0.44 18.25
C ARG A 480 8.78 1.54 19.20
N ARG A 481 7.89 2.51 19.53
CA ARG A 481 8.21 3.57 20.51
C ARG A 481 8.50 2.99 21.88
N ASP A 482 7.73 2.00 22.32
CA ASP A 482 7.95 1.34 23.61
C ASP A 482 9.30 0.62 23.65
N LEU A 483 9.76 0.01 22.57
CA LEU A 483 11.06 -0.65 22.47
C LEU A 483 12.23 0.34 22.55
N VAL A 484 12.08 1.51 21.93
CA VAL A 484 13.11 2.57 21.92
C VAL A 484 13.08 3.41 23.19
N GLY A 485 11.92 3.56 23.84
CA GLY A 485 11.75 4.37 25.04
C GLY A 485 11.89 5.87 24.78
N ASP A 486 12.66 6.57 25.63
CA ASP A 486 12.79 8.04 25.61
C ASP A 486 13.32 8.61 24.27
N GLY A 487 14.04 7.80 23.48
CA GLY A 487 14.56 8.17 22.17
C GLY A 487 13.53 8.15 21.04
N ALA A 488 12.35 7.58 21.26
CA ALA A 488 11.36 7.23 20.23
C ALA A 488 10.99 8.39 19.29
N PHE A 489 10.80 9.58 19.81
CA PHE A 489 10.50 10.75 18.99
C PHE A 489 11.61 11.02 17.95
N ARG A 490 12.88 10.97 18.37
CA ARG A 490 14.02 11.26 17.49
C ARG A 490 14.36 10.12 16.55
N GLU A 491 14.15 8.89 16.98
CA GLU A 491 14.55 7.71 16.20
C GLU A 491 13.43 7.19 15.29
N ILE A 492 12.16 7.45 15.64
CA ILE A 492 11.01 6.93 14.90
C ILE A 492 10.18 8.05 14.27
N ASP A 493 9.64 8.97 15.09
CA ASP A 493 8.63 9.92 14.62
C ASP A 493 9.22 11.01 13.73
N LEU A 494 10.35 11.58 14.13
CA LEU A 494 10.99 12.67 13.42
C LEU A 494 11.54 12.25 12.05
N PRO A 495 12.29 11.14 11.89
CA PRO A 495 12.74 10.67 10.58
C PRO A 495 11.60 10.34 9.62
N ARG A 496 10.49 9.77 10.14
CA ARG A 496 9.29 9.49 9.34
C ARG A 496 8.62 10.77 8.86
N ALA A 497 8.45 11.75 9.75
CA ALA A 497 7.89 13.05 9.39
C ALA A 497 8.78 13.78 8.37
N ALA A 498 10.09 13.71 8.52
CA ALA A 498 11.05 14.29 7.59
C ALA A 498 10.97 13.67 6.20
N THR A 499 10.93 12.34 6.13
CA THR A 499 10.79 11.59 4.86
C THR A 499 9.49 11.95 4.15
N GLU A 500 8.35 11.94 4.86
CA GLU A 500 7.06 12.28 4.27
C GLU A 500 7.00 13.75 3.82
N LEU A 501 7.54 14.66 4.62
CA LEU A 501 7.60 16.08 4.25
C LEU A 501 8.43 16.29 2.98
N ALA A 502 9.58 15.64 2.88
CA ALA A 502 10.44 15.68 1.70
C ALA A 502 9.74 15.11 0.45
N GLN A 503 9.00 14.02 0.60
CA GLN A 503 8.22 13.43 -0.50
C GLN A 503 7.09 14.34 -0.97
N GLY A 504 6.36 14.96 -0.03
CA GLY A 504 5.33 15.95 -0.37
C GLY A 504 5.92 17.13 -1.12
N ALA A 505 7.04 17.66 -0.66
CA ALA A 505 7.76 18.76 -1.32
C ALA A 505 8.29 18.36 -2.70
N GLY A 506 8.81 17.15 -2.84
CA GLY A 506 9.31 16.60 -4.10
C GLY A 506 8.25 16.41 -5.20
N ARG A 507 6.97 16.62 -4.90
CA ARG A 507 5.91 16.60 -5.93
C ARG A 507 5.94 17.81 -6.85
N LEU A 508 6.55 18.91 -6.42
CA LEU A 508 6.56 20.15 -7.17
C LEU A 508 7.44 20.09 -8.43
N ILE A 509 8.66 19.57 -8.31
CA ILE A 509 9.64 19.57 -9.40
C ILE A 509 9.79 18.15 -9.95
N ARG A 510 9.44 17.97 -11.24
CA ARG A 510 9.46 16.70 -11.98
C ARG A 510 10.27 16.78 -13.25
N SER A 511 10.46 18.00 -13.75
CA SER A 511 11.23 18.28 -14.94
C SER A 511 12.13 19.50 -14.73
N GLY A 512 13.10 19.67 -15.63
CA GLY A 512 13.98 20.85 -15.60
C GLY A 512 13.25 22.18 -15.84
N GLY A 513 12.02 22.15 -16.33
CA GLY A 513 11.19 23.34 -16.58
C GLY A 513 10.20 23.67 -15.48
N ASP A 514 10.00 22.81 -14.49
CA ASP A 514 9.04 23.05 -13.42
C ASP A 514 9.56 24.10 -12.43
N ILE A 515 8.71 25.04 -12.04
CA ILE A 515 9.03 26.11 -11.09
C ILE A 515 7.80 26.34 -10.22
N GLY A 516 7.99 26.53 -8.90
CA GLY A 516 6.85 26.81 -8.03
C GLY A 516 7.17 27.00 -6.55
N VAL A 517 6.13 26.87 -5.73
CA VAL A 517 6.18 27.05 -4.28
C VAL A 517 5.75 25.79 -3.56
N VAL A 518 6.51 25.40 -2.55
CA VAL A 518 6.08 24.47 -1.51
C VAL A 518 5.71 25.29 -0.28
N ALA A 519 4.44 25.28 0.12
CA ALA A 519 3.96 25.99 1.31
C ALA A 519 3.66 24.99 2.44
N VAL A 520 4.36 25.11 3.56
CA VAL A 520 4.08 24.32 4.77
C VAL A 520 3.39 25.21 5.77
N LEU A 521 2.12 24.90 6.05
CA LEU A 521 1.26 25.73 6.89
C LEU A 521 1.43 25.45 8.40
N ASP A 522 2.62 25.11 8.79
CA ASP A 522 2.96 24.78 10.17
C ASP A 522 4.16 25.60 10.65
N LYS A 523 3.88 26.58 11.52
CA LYS A 523 4.92 27.47 12.06
C LYS A 523 6.09 26.74 12.73
N ARG A 524 5.88 25.50 13.20
CA ARG A 524 6.90 24.70 13.86
C ARG A 524 8.08 24.38 12.95
N LEU A 525 7.87 24.33 11.63
CA LEU A 525 8.95 24.12 10.66
C LEU A 525 10.00 25.25 10.71
N ALA A 526 9.60 26.47 10.94
CA ALA A 526 10.52 27.61 11.07
C ALA A 526 10.95 27.89 12.51
N MET A 527 10.06 27.70 13.48
CA MET A 527 10.22 28.22 14.84
C MET A 527 10.70 27.19 15.85
N ASN A 528 10.47 25.89 15.63
CA ASN A 528 10.86 24.87 16.60
C ASN A 528 12.38 24.63 16.57
N ARG A 529 13.06 25.00 17.67
CA ARG A 529 14.53 24.91 17.76
C ARG A 529 15.06 23.49 17.96
N SER A 530 14.20 22.55 18.38
CA SER A 530 14.60 21.19 18.74
C SER A 530 14.77 20.28 17.52
N TYR A 531 13.95 20.47 16.46
CA TYR A 531 13.94 19.53 15.33
C TYR A 531 13.73 20.18 13.95
N ARG A 532 13.61 21.50 13.86
CA ARG A 532 13.36 22.14 12.55
C ARG A 532 14.45 21.85 11.52
N TRP A 533 15.70 21.75 11.98
CA TRP A 533 16.82 21.52 11.08
C TRP A 533 16.81 20.09 10.55
N ASP A 534 16.46 19.09 11.37
CA ASP A 534 16.31 17.72 10.92
C ASP A 534 15.26 17.60 9.80
N LEU A 535 14.15 18.35 9.90
CA LEU A 535 13.12 18.39 8.87
C LEU A 535 13.57 19.13 7.60
N LEU A 536 14.21 20.30 7.77
CA LEU A 536 14.64 21.15 6.67
C LEU A 536 15.81 20.55 5.87
N GLU A 537 16.70 19.82 6.52
CA GLU A 537 17.82 19.12 5.88
C GLU A 537 17.35 17.90 5.07
N ALA A 538 16.26 17.25 5.47
CA ALA A 538 15.67 16.16 4.71
C ALA A 538 14.93 16.60 3.43
N MET A 539 14.51 17.89 3.38
CA MET A 539 13.82 18.42 2.20
C MET A 539 14.80 18.78 1.07
N PRO A 540 14.32 18.83 -0.19
CA PRO A 540 15.12 19.37 -1.27
C PRO A 540 15.68 20.76 -0.94
N PRO A 541 16.88 21.13 -1.39
CA PRO A 541 17.54 22.40 -1.05
C PRO A 541 16.91 23.60 -1.75
N MET A 542 15.70 23.99 -1.32
CA MET A 542 14.93 25.11 -1.85
C MET A 542 15.33 26.42 -1.18
N ALA A 543 15.20 27.55 -1.90
CA ALA A 543 15.20 28.88 -1.30
C ALA A 543 14.05 28.97 -0.27
N ARG A 544 14.25 29.71 0.83
CA ARG A 544 13.30 29.70 1.97
C ARG A 544 12.81 31.09 2.31
N THR A 545 11.51 31.22 2.57
CA THR A 545 10.91 32.47 3.06
C THR A 545 9.84 32.21 4.10
N SER A 546 9.57 33.19 4.92
CA SER A 546 8.38 33.29 5.79
C SER A 546 7.53 34.53 5.47
N ASP A 547 7.89 35.25 4.41
CA ASP A 547 7.15 36.44 3.97
C ASP A 547 6.05 36.06 2.99
N PRO A 548 4.76 36.20 3.36
CA PRO A 548 3.64 35.92 2.47
C PRO A 548 3.60 36.81 1.21
N GLY A 549 4.17 38.04 1.27
CA GLY A 549 4.26 38.94 0.13
C GLY A 549 5.25 38.47 -0.92
N GLU A 550 6.40 37.97 -0.50
CA GLU A 550 7.38 37.36 -1.41
C GLU A 550 6.80 36.15 -2.14
N VAL A 551 6.10 35.26 -1.42
CA VAL A 551 5.42 34.11 -2.02
C VAL A 551 4.38 34.52 -3.04
N ALA A 552 3.53 35.49 -2.72
CA ALA A 552 2.52 35.98 -3.65
C ALA A 552 3.16 36.56 -4.92
N SER A 553 4.20 37.37 -4.76
CA SER A 553 4.92 37.98 -5.88
C SER A 553 5.58 36.94 -6.78
N PHE A 554 6.15 35.88 -6.18
CA PHE A 554 6.76 34.76 -6.91
C PHE A 554 5.71 33.99 -7.75
N LEU A 555 4.58 33.59 -7.14
CA LEU A 555 3.50 32.86 -7.81
C LEU A 555 2.83 33.70 -8.92
N GLU A 556 2.57 34.99 -8.66
CA GLU A 556 2.02 35.91 -9.68
C GLU A 556 2.98 36.13 -10.84
N GLY A 557 4.30 36.12 -10.58
CA GLY A 557 5.33 36.15 -11.61
C GLY A 557 5.25 34.93 -12.55
N LEU A 558 5.12 33.73 -11.99
CA LEU A 558 4.96 32.49 -12.75
C LEU A 558 3.67 32.52 -13.60
N ARG A 559 2.55 32.98 -13.01
CA ARG A 559 1.28 33.08 -13.73
C ARG A 559 1.36 33.99 -14.94
N ARG A 560 2.07 35.12 -14.82
CA ARG A 560 2.25 36.09 -15.95
C ARG A 560 3.15 35.52 -17.05
N SER A 561 4.13 34.69 -16.70
CA SER A 561 5.03 34.05 -17.68
C SER A 561 4.37 32.89 -18.45
N ALA A 562 3.27 32.35 -17.93
CA ALA A 562 2.52 31.26 -18.52
C ALA A 562 1.35 31.73 -19.44
N GLN A 563 0.99 33.03 -19.41
CA GLN A 563 0.04 33.69 -20.30
C GLN A 563 0.77 34.28 -21.51
#